data_4635966147dfe33777f4807906818daa
#
_entry.id   4635966147dfe33777f4807906818daa
#
_cell.length_a   1.000
_cell.length_b   1.000
_cell.length_c   1.000
_cell.angle_alpha   90.00
_cell.angle_beta   90.00
_cell.angle_gamma   90.00
#
_symmetry.space_group_name_H-M   'P 1'
#
loop_
_entity.id
_entity.type
_entity.pdbx_description
1 polymer ?
#
loop_
_entity_poly.entity_id
_entity_poly.type
_entity_poly.pdbx_seq_one_letter_code
_entity_poly.pdbx_strand_id
1 'polypeptide(L)'
;MKLTIRDIAEMAGVSVTTVSQILNNKGSRFSDKTRKKVLSIVNEHHYKPDYFASNVINRHSKTIGMIVPDVTDFFFSKLIEGVESYLNPLGYVIMLCNSRHSQENEIKYLQELSHRSVDGILLATPNILPEKYALDSGFYQKMPIILIDRGL
;
A
#
# COMPACT_ATOMS: atom_id res chain seq x y z
N MET A 1 16.88 20.35 2.70
CA MET A 1 15.87 20.07 3.75
C MET A 1 14.58 19.61 3.05
N LYS A 2 13.96 18.50 3.47
CA LYS A 2 12.75 17.98 2.81
C LYS A 2 11.56 18.85 3.25
N LEU A 3 10.86 19.49 2.30
CA LEU A 3 9.68 20.29 2.61
C LEU A 3 8.57 19.43 3.21
N THR A 4 7.86 20.00 4.17
CA THR A 4 6.71 19.37 4.84
C THR A 4 5.40 19.97 4.34
N ILE A 5 4.27 19.33 4.64
CA ILE A 5 2.94 19.89 4.32
C ILE A 5 2.70 21.24 5.01
N ARG A 6 3.36 21.50 6.15
CA ARG A 6 3.29 22.77 6.88
C ARG A 6 3.94 23.90 6.09
N ASP A 7 5.12 23.63 5.50
CA ASP A 7 5.83 24.61 4.69
C ASP A 7 5.00 24.99 3.44
N ILE A 8 4.38 24.00 2.80
CA ILE A 8 3.47 24.25 1.65
C ILE A 8 2.26 25.10 2.08
N ALA A 9 1.68 24.81 3.26
CA ALA A 9 0.55 25.57 3.79
C ALA A 9 0.93 27.03 4.07
N GLU A 10 2.09 27.26 4.64
CA GLU A 10 2.63 28.59 4.91
C GLU A 10 2.87 29.39 3.62
N MET A 11 3.55 28.80 2.63
CA MET A 11 3.80 29.41 1.32
C MET A 11 2.49 29.75 0.58
N ALA A 12 1.48 28.88 0.71
CA ALA A 12 0.18 29.07 0.09
C ALA A 12 -0.72 30.07 0.86
N GLY A 13 -0.40 30.36 2.14
CA GLY A 13 -1.23 31.18 3.02
C GLY A 13 -2.57 30.52 3.38
N VAL A 14 -2.56 29.19 3.56
CA VAL A 14 -3.75 28.38 3.90
C VAL A 14 -3.46 27.40 5.02
N SER A 15 -4.49 26.77 5.56
CA SER A 15 -4.29 25.74 6.58
C SER A 15 -3.70 24.44 6.02
N VAL A 16 -3.01 23.66 6.85
CA VAL A 16 -2.54 22.30 6.51
C VAL A 16 -3.68 21.41 6.03
N THR A 17 -4.85 21.52 6.66
CA THR A 17 -6.06 20.79 6.27
C THR A 17 -6.50 21.15 4.84
N THR A 18 -6.41 22.42 4.45
CA THR A 18 -6.73 22.89 3.10
C THR A 18 -5.79 22.25 2.07
N VAL A 19 -4.48 22.29 2.33
CA VAL A 19 -3.48 21.64 1.46
C VAL A 19 -3.76 20.14 1.34
N SER A 20 -3.94 19.45 2.46
CA SER A 20 -4.23 18.01 2.49
C SER A 20 -5.47 17.65 1.68
N GLN A 21 -6.55 18.41 1.79
CA GLN A 21 -7.78 18.13 1.05
C GLN A 21 -7.65 18.40 -0.46
N ILE A 22 -6.90 19.43 -0.84
CA ILE A 22 -6.62 19.72 -2.25
C ILE A 22 -5.81 18.59 -2.87
N LEU A 23 -4.76 18.12 -2.19
CA LEU A 23 -3.91 17.03 -2.66
C LEU A 23 -4.65 15.67 -2.75
N ASN A 24 -5.63 15.45 -1.90
CA ASN A 24 -6.46 14.23 -1.89
C ASN A 24 -7.72 14.32 -2.77
N ASN A 25 -7.79 15.28 -3.72
CA ASN A 25 -8.94 15.52 -4.59
C ASN A 25 -10.28 15.78 -3.85
N LYS A 26 -10.23 16.11 -2.55
CA LYS A 26 -11.39 16.51 -1.75
C LYS A 26 -11.55 18.04 -1.67
N GLY A 27 -10.90 18.74 -2.59
CA GLY A 27 -10.80 20.20 -2.58
C GLY A 27 -11.91 20.94 -3.34
N SER A 28 -13.02 20.30 -3.70
CA SER A 28 -14.11 20.91 -4.49
C SER A 28 -14.76 22.13 -3.82
N ARG A 29 -14.69 22.21 -2.49
CA ARG A 29 -15.21 23.33 -1.70
C ARG A 29 -14.32 24.58 -1.70
N PHE A 30 -13.07 24.48 -2.19
CA PHE A 30 -12.15 25.62 -2.24
C PHE A 30 -12.22 26.30 -3.60
N SER A 31 -11.98 27.63 -3.61
CA SER A 31 -11.95 28.39 -4.85
C SER A 31 -10.87 27.87 -5.80
N ASP A 32 -11.11 28.01 -7.11
CA ASP A 32 -10.13 27.65 -8.14
C ASP A 32 -8.80 28.40 -7.96
N LYS A 33 -8.86 29.66 -7.50
CA LYS A 33 -7.68 30.46 -7.18
C LYS A 33 -6.82 29.79 -6.09
N THR A 34 -7.46 29.32 -5.00
CA THR A 34 -6.77 28.66 -3.90
C THR A 34 -6.19 27.31 -4.35
N ARG A 35 -6.95 26.52 -5.11
CA ARG A 35 -6.48 25.24 -5.63
C ARG A 35 -5.28 25.40 -6.55
N LYS A 36 -5.37 26.33 -7.52
CA LYS A 36 -4.26 26.61 -8.44
C LYS A 36 -3.01 27.07 -7.71
N LYS A 37 -3.14 27.94 -6.70
CA LYS A 37 -2.01 28.42 -5.89
C LYS A 37 -1.31 27.26 -5.17
N VAL A 38 -2.06 26.42 -4.47
CA VAL A 38 -1.48 25.26 -3.76
C VAL A 38 -0.80 24.30 -4.73
N LEU A 39 -1.45 23.93 -5.83
CA LEU A 39 -0.89 23.01 -6.82
C LEU A 39 0.36 23.58 -7.52
N SER A 40 0.40 24.88 -7.78
CA SER A 40 1.59 25.55 -8.34
C SER A 40 2.78 25.41 -7.40
N ILE A 41 2.62 25.71 -6.11
CA ILE A 41 3.67 25.59 -5.11
C ILE A 41 4.14 24.14 -4.97
N VAL A 42 3.21 23.20 -4.92
CA VAL A 42 3.52 21.75 -4.86
C VAL A 42 4.37 21.31 -6.05
N ASN A 43 4.01 21.75 -7.27
CA ASN A 43 4.75 21.38 -8.49
C ASN A 43 6.13 22.09 -8.55
N GLU A 44 6.20 23.36 -8.22
CA GLU A 44 7.44 24.16 -8.22
C GLU A 44 8.50 23.56 -7.29
N HIS A 45 8.06 23.13 -6.12
CA HIS A 45 8.94 22.55 -5.11
C HIS A 45 9.04 21.02 -5.17
N HIS A 46 8.44 20.38 -6.18
CA HIS A 46 8.40 18.92 -6.32
C HIS A 46 7.95 18.22 -5.03
N TYR A 47 7.07 18.88 -4.27
CA TYR A 47 6.59 18.34 -3.01
C TYR A 47 5.75 17.08 -3.23
N LYS A 48 6.13 16.01 -2.53
CA LYS A 48 5.33 14.78 -2.46
C LYS A 48 4.89 14.57 -1.02
N PRO A 49 3.57 14.38 -0.77
CA PRO A 49 3.09 14.05 0.57
C PRO A 49 3.85 12.85 1.15
N ASP A 50 4.09 12.88 2.46
CA ASP A 50 4.65 11.72 3.13
C ASP A 50 3.65 10.55 3.03
N TYR A 51 4.12 9.45 2.45
CA TYR A 51 3.32 8.25 2.22
C TYR A 51 2.69 7.72 3.53
N PHE A 52 3.46 7.69 4.61
CA PHE A 52 2.98 7.23 5.91
C PHE A 52 1.93 8.16 6.52
N ALA A 53 2.13 9.47 6.43
CA ALA A 53 1.17 10.45 6.94
C ALA A 53 -0.15 10.41 6.15
N SER A 54 -0.12 10.18 4.85
CA SER A 54 -1.33 10.09 4.02
C SER A 54 -2.12 8.80 4.27
N ASN A 55 -1.44 7.68 4.58
CA ASN A 55 -2.07 6.39 4.87
C ASN A 55 -2.85 6.40 6.19
N VAL A 56 -2.35 7.10 7.22
CA VAL A 56 -3.07 7.28 8.49
C VAL A 56 -4.43 7.96 8.27
N ILE A 57 -4.49 8.91 7.33
CA ILE A 57 -5.73 9.66 7.03
C ILE A 57 -6.67 8.85 6.14
N ASN A 58 -6.15 8.13 5.15
CA ASN A 58 -6.94 7.45 4.13
C ASN A 58 -7.29 6.00 4.47
N ARG A 59 -6.69 5.40 5.50
CA ARG A 59 -6.83 3.98 5.91
C ARG A 59 -6.52 2.96 4.80
N HIS A 60 -5.87 3.38 3.72
CA HIS A 60 -5.47 2.52 2.60
C HIS A 60 -4.03 2.85 2.22
N SER A 61 -3.19 1.81 2.23
CA SER A 61 -1.78 1.93 1.86
C SER A 61 -1.55 1.89 0.35
N LYS A 62 -2.58 1.49 -0.43
CA LYS A 62 -2.42 1.21 -1.85
C LYS A 62 -1.28 0.21 -2.13
N THR A 63 -1.06 -0.69 -1.18
CA THR A 63 -0.05 -1.74 -1.26
C THR A 63 -0.71 -3.09 -1.03
N ILE A 64 -0.43 -4.04 -1.90
CA ILE A 64 -0.81 -5.46 -1.74
C ILE A 64 0.47 -6.25 -1.45
N GLY A 65 0.44 -7.03 -0.38
CA GLY A 65 1.49 -8.02 -0.12
C GLY A 65 1.32 -9.22 -1.03
N MET A 66 2.40 -9.76 -1.58
CA MET A 66 2.36 -11.00 -2.34
C MET A 66 3.49 -11.91 -1.87
N ILE A 67 3.13 -13.08 -1.34
CA ILE A 67 4.09 -14.10 -0.85
C ILE A 67 4.04 -15.26 -1.83
N VAL A 68 5.19 -15.60 -2.40
CA VAL A 68 5.35 -16.73 -3.34
C VAL A 68 6.48 -17.64 -2.91
N PRO A 69 6.43 -18.94 -3.22
CA PRO A 69 7.48 -19.90 -2.85
C PRO A 69 8.78 -19.65 -3.59
N ASP A 70 8.73 -19.29 -4.86
CA ASP A 70 9.90 -19.05 -5.70
C ASP A 70 9.59 -18.06 -6.82
N VAL A 71 10.27 -16.92 -6.81
CA VAL A 71 10.11 -15.87 -7.83
C VAL A 71 10.73 -16.26 -9.18
N THR A 72 11.58 -17.28 -9.21
CA THR A 72 12.23 -17.76 -10.44
C THR A 72 11.41 -18.82 -11.16
N ASP A 73 10.42 -19.40 -10.49
CA ASP A 73 9.50 -20.35 -11.09
C ASP A 73 8.62 -19.65 -12.13
N PHE A 74 8.45 -20.29 -13.30
CA PHE A 74 7.73 -19.71 -14.44
C PHE A 74 6.26 -19.42 -14.11
N PHE A 75 5.59 -20.28 -13.36
CA PHE A 75 4.21 -20.09 -12.94
C PHE A 75 4.06 -18.86 -12.05
N PHE A 76 4.88 -18.77 -11.00
CA PHE A 76 4.80 -17.64 -10.07
C PHE A 76 5.24 -16.33 -10.71
N SER A 77 6.24 -16.35 -11.61
CA SER A 77 6.64 -15.15 -12.34
C SER A 77 5.52 -14.61 -13.23
N LYS A 78 4.77 -15.51 -13.92
CA LYS A 78 3.60 -15.12 -14.71
C LYS A 78 2.42 -14.66 -13.86
N LEU A 79 2.21 -15.27 -12.71
CA LEU A 79 1.22 -14.84 -11.75
C LEU A 79 1.52 -13.40 -11.24
N ILE A 80 2.78 -13.13 -10.87
CA ILE A 80 3.22 -11.79 -10.43
C ILE A 80 2.98 -10.78 -11.54
N GLU A 81 3.39 -11.06 -12.77
CA GLU A 81 3.17 -10.19 -13.94
C GLU A 81 1.68 -9.87 -14.14
N GLY A 82 0.82 -10.89 -14.06
CA GLY A 82 -0.62 -10.73 -14.23
C GLY A 82 -1.25 -9.86 -13.12
N VAL A 83 -0.89 -10.12 -11.87
CA VAL A 83 -1.38 -9.36 -10.72
C VAL A 83 -0.89 -7.91 -10.78
N GLU A 84 0.37 -7.68 -11.12
CA GLU A 84 0.95 -6.33 -11.24
C GLU A 84 0.28 -5.54 -12.37
N SER A 85 0.10 -6.15 -13.53
CA SER A 85 -0.56 -5.51 -14.68
C SER A 85 -2.01 -5.09 -14.37
N TYR A 86 -2.72 -5.83 -13.52
CA TYR A 86 -4.08 -5.50 -13.09
C TYR A 86 -4.09 -4.40 -12.03
N LEU A 87 -3.19 -4.46 -11.04
CA LEU A 87 -3.19 -3.58 -9.88
C LEU A 87 -2.58 -2.19 -10.17
N ASN A 88 -1.58 -2.12 -11.05
CA ASN A 88 -0.85 -0.89 -11.36
C ASN A 88 -1.77 0.24 -11.87
N PRO A 89 -2.68 0.03 -12.87
CA PRO A 89 -3.62 1.06 -13.32
C PRO A 89 -4.58 1.55 -12.21
N LEU A 90 -4.81 0.73 -11.16
CA LEU A 90 -5.62 1.08 -9.99
C LEU A 90 -4.82 1.85 -8.94
N GLY A 91 -3.53 2.12 -9.19
CA GLY A 91 -2.63 2.83 -8.30
C GLY A 91 -2.12 2.01 -7.12
N TYR A 92 -2.18 0.68 -7.22
CA TYR A 92 -1.60 -0.22 -6.23
C TYR A 92 -0.16 -0.59 -6.59
N VAL A 93 0.63 -0.87 -5.56
CA VAL A 93 1.99 -1.41 -5.66
C VAL A 93 2.01 -2.79 -5.01
N ILE A 94 2.81 -3.71 -5.55
CA ILE A 94 3.02 -5.03 -4.95
C ILE A 94 4.28 -5.00 -4.07
N MET A 95 4.14 -5.48 -2.84
CA MET A 95 5.27 -5.81 -1.97
C MET A 95 5.50 -7.32 -2.04
N LEU A 96 6.48 -7.72 -2.87
CA LEU A 96 6.77 -9.11 -3.17
C LEU A 96 7.71 -9.73 -2.12
N CYS A 97 7.33 -10.89 -1.59
CA CYS A 97 8.10 -11.69 -0.64
C CYS A 97 8.32 -13.10 -1.19
N ASN A 98 9.58 -13.53 -1.26
CA ASN A 98 9.97 -14.89 -1.67
C ASN A 98 10.17 -15.76 -0.44
N SER A 99 9.28 -16.72 -0.17
CA SER A 99 9.36 -17.58 1.01
C SER A 99 10.41 -18.67 0.89
N ARG A 100 10.88 -18.99 -0.31
CA ARG A 100 11.81 -20.08 -0.60
C ARG A 100 11.31 -21.43 -0.06
N HIS A 101 10.02 -21.71 -0.25
CA HIS A 101 9.34 -22.91 0.26
C HIS A 101 9.42 -23.09 1.78
N SER A 102 9.76 -22.04 2.54
CA SER A 102 9.88 -22.07 3.99
C SER A 102 8.62 -21.56 4.66
N GLN A 103 7.94 -22.41 5.42
CA GLN A 103 6.79 -22.04 6.22
C GLN A 103 7.13 -20.95 7.26
N GLU A 104 8.33 -21.00 7.84
CA GLU A 104 8.80 -19.98 8.78
C GLU A 104 8.88 -18.61 8.12
N ASN A 105 9.42 -18.54 6.88
CA ASN A 105 9.44 -17.30 6.12
C ASN A 105 8.04 -16.80 5.75
N GLU A 106 7.11 -17.69 5.40
CA GLU A 106 5.72 -17.32 5.13
C GLU A 106 5.08 -16.64 6.34
N ILE A 107 5.20 -17.26 7.52
CA ILE A 107 4.69 -16.69 8.77
C ILE A 107 5.32 -15.33 9.07
N LYS A 108 6.65 -15.24 8.95
CA LYS A 108 7.39 -13.98 9.14
C LYS A 108 6.89 -12.89 8.19
N TYR A 109 6.73 -13.20 6.91
CA TYR A 109 6.26 -12.22 5.94
C TYR A 109 4.80 -11.82 6.14
N LEU A 110 3.93 -12.75 6.55
CA LEU A 110 2.57 -12.43 6.93
C LEU A 110 2.52 -11.41 8.06
N GLN A 111 3.35 -11.59 9.10
CA GLN A 111 3.47 -10.66 10.21
C GLN A 111 4.01 -9.30 9.77
N GLU A 112 5.10 -9.29 8.99
CA GLU A 112 5.72 -8.06 8.49
C GLU A 112 4.76 -7.25 7.59
N LEU A 113 4.04 -7.90 6.68
CA LEU A 113 3.07 -7.25 5.80
C LEU A 113 1.90 -6.66 6.61
N SER A 114 1.44 -7.38 7.63
CA SER A 114 0.42 -6.89 8.56
C SER A 114 0.89 -5.64 9.32
N HIS A 115 2.10 -5.64 9.87
CA HIS A 115 2.70 -4.49 10.54
C HIS A 115 2.86 -3.28 9.60
N ARG A 116 3.10 -3.51 8.32
CA ARG A 116 3.20 -2.46 7.30
C ARG A 116 1.85 -1.96 6.82
N SER A 117 0.76 -2.51 7.36
CA SER A 117 -0.61 -2.10 7.04
C SER A 117 -0.90 -2.17 5.53
N VAL A 118 -0.47 -3.23 4.86
CA VAL A 118 -0.88 -3.49 3.47
C VAL A 118 -2.39 -3.66 3.39
N ASP A 119 -3.01 -3.34 2.26
CA ASP A 119 -4.47 -3.39 2.09
C ASP A 119 -5.00 -4.83 1.93
N GLY A 120 -4.12 -5.77 1.63
CA GLY A 120 -4.43 -7.20 1.52
C GLY A 120 -3.20 -8.01 1.16
N ILE A 121 -3.31 -9.34 1.27
CA ILE A 121 -2.23 -10.29 0.95
C ILE A 121 -2.70 -11.34 -0.04
N LEU A 122 -1.89 -11.61 -1.06
CA LEU A 122 -1.96 -12.77 -1.92
C LEU A 122 -0.91 -13.77 -1.43
N LEU A 123 -1.34 -14.93 -0.95
CA LEU A 123 -0.46 -15.97 -0.44
C LEU A 123 -0.52 -17.21 -1.33
N ALA A 124 0.55 -17.41 -2.09
CA ALA A 124 0.76 -18.64 -2.83
C ALA A 124 1.65 -19.58 -2.00
N THR A 125 1.07 -20.67 -1.48
CA THR A 125 1.77 -21.61 -0.62
C THR A 125 1.20 -23.02 -0.73
N PRO A 126 2.05 -24.05 -0.79
CA PRO A 126 1.65 -25.44 -0.58
C PRO A 126 1.50 -25.80 0.90
N ASN A 127 1.96 -24.94 1.81
CA ASN A 127 2.01 -25.23 3.23
C ASN A 127 0.65 -25.00 3.92
N ILE A 128 0.33 -25.83 4.92
CA ILE A 128 -0.78 -25.61 5.84
C ILE A 128 -0.30 -24.67 6.94
N LEU A 129 -0.90 -23.50 7.04
CA LEU A 129 -0.58 -22.57 8.12
C LEU A 129 -0.99 -23.17 9.47
N PRO A 130 -0.14 -23.08 10.53
CA PRO A 130 -0.51 -23.48 11.88
C PRO A 130 -1.78 -22.76 12.35
N GLU A 131 -2.61 -23.41 13.20
CA GLU A 131 -3.90 -22.86 13.67
C GLU A 131 -3.81 -21.44 14.25
N LYS A 132 -2.73 -21.15 14.99
CA LYS A 132 -2.51 -19.80 15.55
C LYS A 132 -2.35 -18.69 14.49
N TYR A 133 -2.04 -19.07 13.26
CA TYR A 133 -1.98 -18.21 12.08
C TYR A 133 -3.11 -18.53 11.09
N ALA A 134 -4.08 -19.38 11.53
CA ALA A 134 -5.27 -19.60 10.73
C ALA A 134 -5.99 -18.28 10.47
N LEU A 135 -6.65 -18.19 9.34
CA LEU A 135 -7.36 -16.99 8.89
C LEU A 135 -8.40 -16.51 9.92
N ASP A 136 -8.84 -17.41 10.83
CA ASP A 136 -9.80 -17.16 11.90
C ASP A 136 -9.19 -16.65 13.21
N SER A 137 -7.85 -16.57 13.31
CA SER A 137 -7.15 -16.29 14.59
C SER A 137 -7.23 -14.84 15.07
N GLY A 138 -8.11 -14.01 14.54
CA GLY A 138 -8.23 -12.61 14.94
C GLY A 138 -7.05 -11.70 14.52
N PHE A 139 -5.91 -12.28 14.24
CA PHE A 139 -4.73 -11.57 13.77
C PHE A 139 -4.95 -10.92 12.41
N TYR A 140 -5.73 -11.59 11.54
CA TYR A 140 -6.02 -11.16 10.18
C TYR A 140 -7.44 -10.58 10.01
N GLN A 141 -8.22 -10.41 11.08
CA GLN A 141 -9.62 -9.99 11.02
C GLN A 141 -9.88 -8.68 10.27
N LYS A 142 -8.83 -7.88 10.06
CA LYS A 142 -8.93 -6.59 9.37
C LYS A 142 -8.24 -6.54 8.01
N MET A 143 -7.56 -7.63 7.61
CA MET A 143 -6.76 -7.66 6.39
C MET A 143 -7.17 -8.87 5.53
N PRO A 144 -7.72 -8.64 4.33
CA PRO A 144 -8.09 -9.74 3.43
C PRO A 144 -6.86 -10.52 2.97
N ILE A 145 -6.93 -11.85 3.07
CA ILE A 145 -5.91 -12.77 2.54
C ILE A 145 -6.58 -13.66 1.50
N ILE A 146 -5.99 -13.72 0.31
CA ILE A 146 -6.39 -14.62 -0.76
C ILE A 146 -5.30 -15.70 -0.88
N LEU A 147 -5.72 -16.96 -0.75
CA LEU A 147 -4.85 -18.11 -0.97
C LEU A 147 -4.88 -18.50 -2.45
N ILE A 148 -3.69 -18.72 -3.03
CA ILE A 148 -3.51 -19.11 -4.42
C ILE A 148 -2.75 -20.44 -4.42
N ASP A 149 -3.20 -21.38 -5.30
CA ASP A 149 -2.54 -22.66 -5.54
C ASP A 149 -2.25 -23.44 -4.25
N ARG A 150 -3.30 -23.76 -3.52
CA ARG A 150 -3.25 -24.86 -2.58
C ARG A 150 -3.43 -26.13 -3.41
N GLY A 151 -2.32 -26.79 -3.75
CA GLY A 151 -2.38 -28.18 -4.18
C GLY A 151 -3.20 -28.99 -3.16
N LEU A 152 -4.25 -29.63 -3.64
CA LEU A 152 -5.07 -30.58 -2.88
C LEU A 152 -4.22 -31.77 -2.44
#